data_8078d1055fbcfba2456ea7f12bfbf56e
#
_entry.id   8078d1055fbcfba2456ea7f12bfbf56e
#
_cell.length_a   1.000
_cell.length_b   1.000
_cell.length_c   1.000
_cell.angle_alpha   90.00
_cell.angle_beta   90.00
_cell.angle_gamma   90.00
#
_symmetry.space_group_name_H-M   'P 1'
#
loop_
_entity.id
_entity.type
_entity.pdbx_description
1 polymer ?
#
loop_
_entity_poly.entity_id
_entity_poly.type
_entity_poly.pdbx_seq_one_letter_code
_entity_poly.pdbx_strand_id
1 'polypeptide(L)'
;MKSFFIGNIEIKTPVIQGGMGVGISLSGLASAVANEGGVGVISCAGLGLLYPKGKGTYPEKCINGLKEEIRKARAKTKGIIGVNVMVALSNYADMVRTAIEEKIDVVFSGAGLPLDLPSYLTPESTTKLVPIVSSSRAAKIICDKWQKNYNYLPDAIVVEGPKAGGHLGFKKEQLQDQHYALETLIPEVVMIASSYKEQKQIPVIAAGGISTGEDIAHFMGLGAAGVQMGSIFVTTQECDASETFKEVHIHSKSEDVLIIESPVGMPGRAIDGEFIHNVNSGLERPKSCSFHCIKTCDYTKSPYCIIKALYNAAKGNMKKGYAFAGSNAFLAEKISSVKEVMSTLCLLYTSPSPRDRG
;
A
#
# COMPACT_ATOMS: atom_id res chain seq x y z
N MET A 1 10.34 20.23 -1.38
CA MET A 1 9.74 19.46 -0.26
C MET A 1 10.79 19.27 0.82
N LYS A 2 10.38 19.24 2.12
CA LYS A 2 11.32 18.91 3.21
C LYS A 2 11.51 17.40 3.30
N SER A 3 12.75 16.93 3.50
CA SER A 3 13.03 15.53 3.85
C SER A 3 12.50 15.21 5.25
N PHE A 4 12.26 13.94 5.51
CA PHE A 4 11.92 13.43 6.84
C PHE A 4 12.64 12.10 7.09
N PHE A 5 12.56 11.58 8.32
CA PHE A 5 13.25 10.34 8.70
C PHE A 5 12.25 9.25 9.07
N ILE A 6 12.48 8.02 8.58
CA ILE A 6 11.86 6.79 9.10
C ILE A 6 12.93 6.09 9.94
N GLY A 7 12.80 6.20 11.28
CA GLY A 7 13.89 5.84 12.17
C GLY A 7 15.14 6.70 11.90
N ASN A 8 16.23 6.07 11.45
CA ASN A 8 17.46 6.76 11.05
C ASN A 8 17.66 6.85 9.53
N ILE A 9 16.65 6.51 8.73
CA ILE A 9 16.70 6.55 7.27
C ILE A 9 16.11 7.87 6.78
N GLU A 10 16.90 8.68 6.10
CA GLU A 10 16.44 9.94 5.49
C GLU A 10 15.65 9.66 4.20
N ILE A 11 14.43 10.18 4.12
CA ILE A 11 13.59 10.18 2.92
C ILE A 11 13.68 11.58 2.29
N LYS A 12 14.38 11.67 1.17
CA LYS A 12 14.68 12.96 0.52
C LYS A 12 13.45 13.59 -0.10
N THR A 13 12.64 12.78 -0.79
CA THR A 13 11.34 13.19 -1.35
C THR A 13 10.26 12.55 -0.49
N PRO A 14 9.40 13.31 0.22
CA PRO A 14 8.44 12.78 1.20
C PRO A 14 7.26 12.05 0.56
N VAL A 15 7.54 11.22 -0.43
CA VAL A 15 6.59 10.41 -1.19
C VAL A 15 6.95 8.93 -1.05
N ILE A 16 5.99 8.14 -0.62
CA ILE A 16 6.07 6.69 -0.55
C ILE A 16 5.11 6.13 -1.60
N GLN A 17 5.61 5.29 -2.49
CA GLN A 17 4.72 4.52 -3.36
C GLN A 17 4.14 3.37 -2.56
N GLY A 18 2.83 3.36 -2.35
CA GLY A 18 2.13 2.32 -1.60
C GLY A 18 2.23 0.95 -2.26
N GLY A 19 2.40 -0.10 -1.46
CA GLY A 19 2.47 -1.47 -1.97
C GLY A 19 1.14 -1.92 -2.57
N MET A 20 1.13 -2.30 -3.85
CA MET A 20 -0.06 -2.68 -4.61
C MET A 20 0.07 -4.12 -5.14
N GLY A 21 -0.77 -5.01 -4.62
CA GLY A 21 -0.85 -6.42 -5.06
C GLY A 21 -2.02 -6.64 -6.01
N VAL A 22 -2.00 -7.68 -6.78
CA VAL A 22 -0.99 -8.71 -7.05
C VAL A 22 -0.24 -8.34 -8.32
N GLY A 23 1.10 -8.14 -8.21
CA GLY A 23 1.91 -7.90 -9.40
C GLY A 23 1.83 -6.48 -9.98
N ILE A 24 1.35 -5.51 -9.21
CA ILE A 24 1.26 -4.10 -9.62
C ILE A 24 2.54 -3.35 -9.22
N SER A 25 2.97 -3.48 -7.97
CA SER A 25 4.23 -2.91 -7.50
C SER A 25 5.22 -4.02 -7.14
N LEU A 26 6.18 -4.22 -8.00
CA LEU A 26 7.32 -5.14 -7.84
C LEU A 26 8.63 -4.35 -7.95
N SER A 27 9.70 -5.03 -8.32
CA SER A 27 11.03 -4.42 -8.43
C SER A 27 11.15 -3.32 -9.50
N GLY A 28 10.30 -3.34 -10.54
CA GLY A 28 10.28 -2.31 -11.57
C GLY A 28 9.86 -0.96 -10.99
N LEU A 29 8.64 -0.88 -10.53
CA LEU A 29 8.08 0.35 -9.96
C LEU A 29 8.84 0.79 -8.70
N ALA A 30 9.10 -0.14 -7.77
CA ALA A 30 9.76 0.20 -6.50
C ALA A 30 11.14 0.82 -6.72
N SER A 31 11.98 0.26 -7.62
CA SER A 31 13.30 0.81 -7.90
C SER A 31 13.23 2.19 -8.57
N ALA A 32 12.24 2.42 -9.45
CA ALA A 32 12.08 3.69 -10.13
C ALA A 32 11.73 4.81 -9.14
N VAL A 33 10.79 4.58 -8.22
CA VAL A 33 10.43 5.56 -7.17
C VAL A 33 11.61 5.83 -6.23
N ALA A 34 12.34 4.78 -5.85
CA ALA A 34 13.52 4.91 -5.00
C ALA A 34 14.64 5.74 -5.67
N ASN A 35 14.82 5.64 -6.99
CA ASN A 35 15.77 6.44 -7.74
C ASN A 35 15.41 7.94 -7.78
N GLU A 36 14.13 8.27 -7.64
CA GLU A 36 13.66 9.66 -7.54
C GLU A 36 13.63 10.19 -6.09
N GLY A 37 14.27 9.47 -5.15
CA GLY A 37 14.45 9.90 -3.75
C GLY A 37 13.25 9.65 -2.83
N GLY A 38 12.19 9.02 -3.34
CA GLY A 38 11.07 8.52 -2.55
C GLY A 38 11.33 7.13 -1.97
N VAL A 39 10.29 6.51 -1.41
CA VAL A 39 10.34 5.11 -0.96
C VAL A 39 9.56 4.24 -1.93
N GLY A 40 10.23 3.33 -2.62
CA GLY A 40 9.60 2.34 -3.48
C GLY A 40 9.20 1.10 -2.69
N VAL A 41 7.98 0.59 -2.86
CA VAL A 41 7.45 -0.50 -2.04
C VAL A 41 7.00 -1.69 -2.88
N ILE A 42 7.59 -2.85 -2.60
CA ILE A 42 7.23 -4.14 -3.21
C ILE A 42 6.04 -4.72 -2.45
N SER A 43 4.99 -5.14 -3.15
CA SER A 43 3.86 -5.84 -2.54
C SER A 43 4.15 -7.33 -2.39
N CYS A 44 3.97 -7.86 -1.18
CA CYS A 44 4.14 -9.29 -0.89
C CYS A 44 2.93 -10.14 -1.28
N ALA A 45 1.81 -9.53 -1.67
CA ALA A 45 0.59 -10.27 -2.00
C ALA A 45 0.72 -11.03 -3.33
N GLY A 46 0.47 -12.34 -3.30
CA GLY A 46 0.33 -13.15 -4.51
C GLY A 46 1.61 -13.53 -5.23
N LEU A 47 2.78 -13.31 -4.67
CA LEU A 47 4.06 -13.61 -5.30
C LEU A 47 4.18 -15.06 -5.78
N GLY A 48 3.60 -16.04 -5.07
CA GLY A 48 3.62 -17.44 -5.50
C GLY A 48 2.91 -17.72 -6.82
N LEU A 49 1.98 -16.85 -7.26
CA LEU A 49 1.37 -16.91 -8.60
C LEU A 49 2.27 -16.29 -9.67
N LEU A 50 3.00 -15.26 -9.32
CA LEU A 50 3.93 -14.56 -10.22
C LEU A 50 5.20 -15.40 -10.46
N TYR A 51 5.59 -16.20 -9.47
CA TYR A 51 6.75 -17.10 -9.49
C TYR A 51 6.32 -18.59 -9.42
N PRO A 52 5.56 -19.10 -10.41
CA PRO A 52 5.02 -20.46 -10.37
C PRO A 52 6.08 -21.54 -10.60
N LYS A 53 7.22 -21.18 -11.24
CA LYS A 53 8.29 -22.10 -11.59
C LYS A 53 9.03 -22.61 -10.35
N GLY A 54 9.48 -23.87 -10.41
CA GLY A 54 10.19 -24.55 -9.32
C GLY A 54 9.29 -25.49 -8.51
N LYS A 55 9.94 -26.37 -7.74
CA LYS A 55 9.26 -27.26 -6.77
C LYS A 55 8.90 -26.45 -5.54
N GLY A 56 7.87 -26.90 -4.81
CA GLY A 56 7.48 -26.32 -3.52
C GLY A 56 6.02 -25.90 -3.46
N THR A 57 5.59 -25.66 -2.24
CA THR A 57 4.26 -25.19 -1.86
C THR A 57 4.04 -23.73 -2.28
N TYR A 58 2.80 -23.27 -2.23
CA TYR A 58 2.49 -21.86 -2.51
C TYR A 58 3.24 -20.87 -1.57
N PRO A 59 3.32 -21.10 -0.23
CA PRO A 59 4.12 -20.25 0.65
C PRO A 59 5.61 -20.19 0.29
N GLU A 60 6.24 -21.34 -0.03
CA GLU A 60 7.65 -21.38 -0.45
C GLU A 60 7.89 -20.59 -1.74
N LYS A 61 6.96 -20.65 -2.70
CA LYS A 61 7.00 -19.83 -3.91
C LYS A 61 6.87 -18.35 -3.62
N CYS A 62 6.05 -17.97 -2.63
CA CYS A 62 5.96 -16.57 -2.17
C CYS A 62 7.28 -16.08 -1.58
N ILE A 63 7.91 -16.88 -0.71
CA ILE A 63 9.22 -16.58 -0.10
C ILE A 63 10.28 -16.37 -1.19
N ASN A 64 10.39 -17.31 -2.13
CA ASN A 64 11.35 -17.24 -3.22
C ASN A 64 11.09 -16.03 -4.13
N GLY A 65 9.81 -15.75 -4.44
CA GLY A 65 9.40 -14.59 -5.21
C GLY A 65 9.78 -13.27 -4.52
N LEU A 66 9.60 -13.18 -3.19
CA LEU A 66 9.99 -11.98 -2.44
C LEU A 66 11.50 -11.76 -2.47
N LYS A 67 12.28 -12.82 -2.20
CA LYS A 67 13.76 -12.75 -2.30
C LYS A 67 14.21 -12.26 -3.66
N GLU A 68 13.62 -12.80 -4.71
CA GLU A 68 13.96 -12.42 -6.09
C GLU A 68 13.60 -10.96 -6.39
N GLU A 69 12.42 -10.49 -5.98
CA GLU A 69 12.00 -9.11 -6.20
C GLU A 69 12.86 -8.10 -5.42
N ILE A 70 13.20 -8.38 -4.16
CA ILE A 70 14.10 -7.52 -3.38
C ILE A 70 15.47 -7.43 -4.06
N ARG A 71 16.05 -8.56 -4.48
CA ARG A 71 17.36 -8.60 -5.13
C ARG A 71 17.35 -7.88 -6.48
N LYS A 72 16.29 -8.04 -7.29
CA LYS A 72 16.10 -7.30 -8.54
C LYS A 72 16.01 -5.79 -8.30
N ALA A 73 15.27 -5.37 -7.28
CA ALA A 73 15.18 -3.95 -6.93
C ALA A 73 16.55 -3.40 -6.49
N ARG A 74 17.26 -4.11 -5.62
CA ARG A 74 18.61 -3.70 -5.18
C ARG A 74 19.63 -3.63 -6.32
N ALA A 75 19.48 -4.44 -7.36
CA ALA A 75 20.33 -4.36 -8.55
C ALA A 75 20.07 -3.09 -9.38
N LYS A 76 18.87 -2.49 -9.28
CA LYS A 76 18.44 -1.32 -10.07
C LYS A 76 18.57 0.01 -9.30
N THR A 77 18.66 -0.02 -7.96
CA THR A 77 18.68 1.20 -7.15
C THR A 77 19.54 1.07 -5.90
N LYS A 78 20.08 2.21 -5.45
CA LYS A 78 20.68 2.41 -4.11
C LYS A 78 19.74 3.19 -3.18
N GLY A 79 18.55 3.56 -3.67
CA GLY A 79 17.54 4.27 -2.90
C GLY A 79 16.80 3.36 -1.91
N ILE A 80 15.81 3.90 -1.24
CA ILE A 80 15.09 3.25 -0.14
C ILE A 80 14.00 2.34 -0.70
N ILE A 81 14.07 1.05 -0.35
CA ILE A 81 13.10 0.03 -0.75
C ILE A 81 12.37 -0.50 0.47
N GLY A 82 11.06 -0.49 0.42
CA GLY A 82 10.19 -1.15 1.39
C GLY A 82 9.48 -2.38 0.84
N VAL A 83 8.86 -3.13 1.74
CA VAL A 83 7.88 -4.16 1.39
C VAL A 83 6.57 -3.87 2.11
N ASN A 84 5.44 -4.20 1.47
CA ASN A 84 4.13 -4.17 2.11
C ASN A 84 3.67 -5.60 2.39
N VAL A 85 3.42 -5.90 3.67
CA VAL A 85 2.98 -7.23 4.14
C VAL A 85 1.67 -7.11 4.90
N MET A 86 0.62 -7.70 4.37
CA MET A 86 -0.71 -7.70 4.99
C MET A 86 -0.76 -8.70 6.16
N VAL A 87 -1.20 -8.27 7.34
CA VAL A 87 -1.39 -9.14 8.53
C VAL A 87 -2.35 -10.30 8.23
N ALA A 88 -3.32 -10.07 7.35
CA ALA A 88 -4.30 -11.07 6.92
C ALA A 88 -3.72 -12.23 6.11
N LEU A 89 -2.50 -12.14 5.58
CA LEU A 89 -1.86 -13.22 4.83
C LEU A 89 -1.57 -14.43 5.73
N SER A 90 -1.84 -15.62 5.24
CA SER A 90 -1.57 -16.87 5.99
C SER A 90 -0.08 -17.09 6.25
N ASN A 91 0.78 -16.66 5.32
CA ASN A 91 2.24 -16.71 5.41
C ASN A 91 2.88 -15.38 5.88
N TYR A 92 2.13 -14.55 6.63
CA TYR A 92 2.60 -13.24 7.11
C TYR A 92 3.98 -13.29 7.76
N ALA A 93 4.15 -14.19 8.74
CA ALA A 93 5.40 -14.33 9.48
C ALA A 93 6.60 -14.64 8.57
N ASP A 94 6.41 -15.55 7.62
CA ASP A 94 7.48 -15.96 6.71
C ASP A 94 7.87 -14.82 5.76
N MET A 95 6.88 -14.04 5.29
CA MET A 95 7.15 -12.88 4.44
C MET A 95 7.91 -11.79 5.19
N VAL A 96 7.55 -11.50 6.46
CA VAL A 96 8.26 -10.53 7.29
C VAL A 96 9.69 -10.99 7.57
N ARG A 97 9.90 -12.25 8.01
CA ARG A 97 11.25 -12.80 8.23
C ARG A 97 12.10 -12.74 6.97
N THR A 98 11.54 -13.17 5.85
CA THR A 98 12.24 -13.13 4.55
C THR A 98 12.67 -11.72 4.18
N ALA A 99 11.81 -10.72 4.37
CA ALA A 99 12.14 -9.33 4.07
C ALA A 99 13.29 -8.82 4.97
N ILE A 100 13.27 -9.16 6.27
CA ILE A 100 14.33 -8.78 7.22
C ILE A 100 15.65 -9.49 6.88
N GLU A 101 15.62 -10.80 6.56
CA GLU A 101 16.79 -11.57 6.12
C GLU A 101 17.44 -10.98 4.85
N GLU A 102 16.62 -10.53 3.89
CA GLU A 102 17.09 -9.85 2.67
C GLU A 102 17.45 -8.36 2.91
N LYS A 103 17.50 -7.92 4.17
CA LYS A 103 17.90 -6.57 4.61
C LYS A 103 17.10 -5.47 3.93
N ILE A 104 15.79 -5.62 3.89
CA ILE A 104 14.90 -4.57 3.41
C ILE A 104 15.00 -3.33 4.31
N ASP A 105 14.86 -2.13 3.74
CA ASP A 105 14.96 -0.91 4.54
C ASP A 105 13.74 -0.71 5.43
N VAL A 106 12.52 -0.95 4.89
CA VAL A 106 11.27 -0.68 5.61
C VAL A 106 10.26 -1.79 5.38
N VAL A 107 9.59 -2.24 6.44
CA VAL A 107 8.39 -3.09 6.38
C VAL A 107 7.17 -2.24 6.69
N PHE A 108 6.28 -2.07 5.72
CA PHE A 108 4.95 -1.51 5.90
C PHE A 108 3.96 -2.65 6.17
N SER A 109 3.17 -2.56 7.24
CA SER A 109 2.26 -3.63 7.61
C SER A 109 0.89 -3.11 8.03
N GLY A 110 -0.15 -3.63 7.39
CA GLY A 110 -1.55 -3.26 7.59
C GLY A 110 -2.50 -4.41 7.26
N ALA A 111 -3.75 -4.12 6.92
CA ALA A 111 -4.83 -5.11 6.77
C ALA A 111 -4.96 -6.01 8.01
N GLY A 112 -5.07 -5.38 9.17
CA GLY A 112 -5.05 -5.90 10.52
C GLY A 112 -4.02 -5.17 11.37
N LEU A 113 -4.05 -5.35 12.70
CA LEU A 113 -3.09 -4.74 13.62
C LEU A 113 -1.83 -5.63 13.70
N PRO A 114 -0.64 -5.14 13.30
CA PRO A 114 0.61 -5.92 13.34
C PRO A 114 1.22 -5.91 14.75
N LEU A 115 0.50 -6.45 15.74
CA LEU A 115 0.85 -6.33 17.16
C LEU A 115 2.16 -7.04 17.54
N ASP A 116 2.56 -8.03 16.79
CA ASP A 116 3.74 -8.87 16.99
C ASP A 116 4.90 -8.56 16.01
N LEU A 117 4.74 -7.56 15.15
CA LEU A 117 5.72 -7.24 14.11
C LEU A 117 7.15 -7.01 14.64
N PRO A 118 7.38 -6.31 15.77
CA PRO A 118 8.73 -6.16 16.31
C PRO A 118 9.40 -7.47 16.76
N SER A 119 8.63 -8.53 17.04
CA SER A 119 9.19 -9.83 17.44
C SER A 119 10.01 -10.53 16.35
N TYR A 120 9.89 -10.07 15.11
CA TYR A 120 10.65 -10.62 13.97
C TYR A 120 12.03 -9.96 13.79
N LEU A 121 12.29 -8.83 14.46
CA LEU A 121 13.62 -8.19 14.43
C LEU A 121 14.63 -9.03 15.22
N THR A 122 15.86 -9.09 14.71
CA THR A 122 17.03 -9.56 15.43
C THR A 122 17.89 -8.38 15.89
N PRO A 123 18.83 -8.55 16.82
CA PRO A 123 19.73 -7.47 17.25
C PRO A 123 20.49 -6.79 16.10
N GLU A 124 20.73 -7.53 15.01
CA GLU A 124 21.48 -7.05 13.84
C GLU A 124 20.56 -6.41 12.78
N SER A 125 19.24 -6.44 12.99
CA SER A 125 18.27 -5.92 12.01
C SER A 125 18.35 -4.40 11.90
N THR A 126 18.50 -3.91 10.69
CA THR A 126 18.48 -2.47 10.37
C THR A 126 17.12 -2.02 9.83
N THR A 127 16.24 -2.97 9.54
CA THR A 127 14.90 -2.76 8.97
C THR A 127 14.01 -1.93 9.88
N LYS A 128 13.32 -0.95 9.30
CA LYS A 128 12.35 -0.10 10.00
C LYS A 128 10.95 -0.66 9.89
N LEU A 129 10.16 -0.49 10.94
CA LEU A 129 8.81 -1.03 11.04
C LEU A 129 7.78 0.09 11.04
N VAL A 130 6.88 0.05 10.06
CA VAL A 130 5.87 1.08 9.84
C VAL A 130 4.48 0.44 9.76
N PRO A 131 3.68 0.53 10.82
CA PRO A 131 2.29 0.07 10.78
C PRO A 131 1.42 1.01 9.94
N ILE A 132 0.40 0.44 9.28
CA ILE A 132 -0.65 1.16 8.56
C ILE A 132 -1.92 1.07 9.40
N VAL A 133 -2.51 2.21 9.72
CA VAL A 133 -3.71 2.32 10.58
C VAL A 133 -4.78 3.18 9.91
N SER A 134 -6.04 3.01 10.33
CA SER A 134 -7.17 3.82 9.87
C SER A 134 -7.88 4.54 11.04
N SER A 135 -7.20 4.70 12.17
CA SER A 135 -7.72 5.44 13.33
C SER A 135 -6.63 5.77 14.36
N SER A 136 -6.82 6.84 15.12
CA SER A 136 -6.00 7.23 16.27
C SER A 136 -5.98 6.15 17.36
N ARG A 137 -7.11 5.47 17.59
CA ARG A 137 -7.19 4.33 18.51
C ARG A 137 -6.26 3.19 18.11
N ALA A 138 -6.21 2.84 16.81
CA ALA A 138 -5.33 1.78 16.30
C ALA A 138 -3.86 2.17 16.48
N ALA A 139 -3.50 3.42 16.17
CA ALA A 139 -2.15 3.95 16.37
C ALA A 139 -1.72 3.82 17.84
N LYS A 140 -2.58 4.26 18.80
CA LYS A 140 -2.31 4.15 20.23
C LYS A 140 -2.12 2.71 20.67
N ILE A 141 -3.01 1.79 20.26
CA ILE A 141 -2.91 0.37 20.62
C ILE A 141 -1.57 -0.22 20.15
N ILE A 142 -1.13 0.09 18.94
CA ILE A 142 0.15 -0.41 18.41
C ILE A 142 1.31 0.16 19.20
N CYS A 143 1.37 1.46 19.42
CA CYS A 143 2.44 2.09 20.20
C CYS A 143 2.55 1.50 21.61
N ASP A 144 1.42 1.42 22.34
CA ASP A 144 1.38 0.87 23.70
C ASP A 144 1.81 -0.61 23.74
N LYS A 145 1.31 -1.42 22.80
CA LYS A 145 1.64 -2.85 22.75
C LYS A 145 3.08 -3.12 22.37
N TRP A 146 3.59 -2.41 21.36
CA TRP A 146 4.98 -2.56 20.94
C TRP A 146 5.94 -2.09 22.04
N GLN A 147 5.65 -0.93 22.67
CA GLN A 147 6.47 -0.43 23.77
C GLN A 147 6.48 -1.41 24.95
N LYS A 148 5.28 -1.90 25.36
CA LYS A 148 5.16 -2.81 26.50
C LYS A 148 5.83 -4.17 26.29
N ASN A 149 5.61 -4.77 25.11
CA ASN A 149 6.00 -6.16 24.86
C ASN A 149 7.39 -6.32 24.28
N TYR A 150 7.89 -5.29 23.56
CA TYR A 150 9.14 -5.38 22.78
C TYR A 150 10.11 -4.24 23.07
N ASN A 151 9.75 -3.30 23.94
CA ASN A 151 10.50 -2.06 24.16
C ASN A 151 10.83 -1.34 22.83
N TYR A 152 9.85 -1.30 21.93
CA TYR A 152 9.98 -0.76 20.58
C TYR A 152 8.81 0.17 20.28
N LEU A 153 9.09 1.28 19.60
CA LEU A 153 8.07 2.20 19.05
C LEU A 153 8.16 2.22 17.52
N PRO A 154 7.02 2.44 16.81
CA PRO A 154 7.05 2.54 15.35
C PRO A 154 8.09 3.52 14.83
N ASP A 155 8.72 3.21 13.69
CA ASP A 155 9.67 4.13 13.02
C ASP A 155 8.96 5.23 12.23
N ALA A 156 7.71 4.99 11.86
CA ALA A 156 6.71 5.92 11.35
C ALA A 156 5.33 5.26 11.47
N ILE A 157 4.26 6.00 11.25
CA ILE A 157 2.89 5.46 11.16
C ILE A 157 2.26 5.98 9.88
N VAL A 158 1.75 5.06 9.02
CA VAL A 158 0.90 5.43 7.89
C VAL A 158 -0.55 5.48 8.35
N VAL A 159 -1.23 6.58 8.07
CA VAL A 159 -2.67 6.76 8.30
C VAL A 159 -3.39 6.65 6.98
N GLU A 160 -4.16 5.59 6.82
CA GLU A 160 -4.93 5.34 5.60
C GLU A 160 -6.37 5.81 5.77
N GLY A 161 -6.75 6.80 4.97
CA GLY A 161 -8.11 7.39 4.98
C GLY A 161 -9.09 6.62 4.10
N PRO A 162 -10.40 6.97 4.18
CA PRO A 162 -11.48 6.26 3.48
C PRO A 162 -11.44 6.42 1.95
N LYS A 163 -10.63 7.33 1.40
CA LYS A 163 -10.43 7.53 -0.04
C LYS A 163 -9.34 6.64 -0.63
N ALA A 164 -8.74 5.75 0.15
CA ALA A 164 -7.73 4.80 -0.33
C ALA A 164 -8.31 3.80 -1.34
N GLY A 165 -7.43 3.17 -2.10
CA GLY A 165 -7.73 2.04 -2.97
C GLY A 165 -7.53 0.70 -2.27
N GLY A 166 -8.10 -0.37 -2.82
CA GLY A 166 -7.99 -1.69 -2.21
C GLY A 166 -8.94 -1.87 -1.04
N HIS A 167 -8.55 -2.71 -0.09
CA HIS A 167 -9.34 -2.98 1.11
C HIS A 167 -9.31 -1.78 2.06
N LEU A 168 -10.48 -1.40 2.56
CA LEU A 168 -10.65 -0.24 3.42
C LEU A 168 -10.82 -0.67 4.88
N GLY A 169 -10.05 -0.07 5.79
CA GLY A 169 -10.11 -0.30 7.23
C GLY A 169 -11.32 0.35 7.92
N PHE A 170 -12.41 0.57 7.18
CA PHE A 170 -13.64 1.26 7.59
C PHE A 170 -14.85 0.41 7.30
N LYS A 171 -15.94 0.63 8.02
CA LYS A 171 -17.25 0.14 7.64
C LYS A 171 -17.81 0.99 6.49
N LYS A 172 -18.74 0.44 5.71
CA LYS A 172 -19.27 1.10 4.51
C LYS A 172 -19.91 2.46 4.82
N GLU A 173 -20.65 2.54 5.93
CA GLU A 173 -21.28 3.77 6.42
C GLU A 173 -20.29 4.84 6.87
N GLN A 174 -19.07 4.47 7.21
CA GLN A 174 -18.01 5.39 7.64
C GLN A 174 -17.26 6.07 6.48
N LEU A 175 -17.41 5.54 5.26
CA LEU A 175 -16.62 6.00 4.12
C LEU A 175 -16.91 7.44 3.68
N GLN A 176 -18.09 7.96 4.02
CA GLN A 176 -18.52 9.34 3.71
C GLN A 176 -18.66 10.22 4.97
N ASP A 177 -18.41 9.66 6.14
CA ASP A 177 -18.50 10.41 7.40
C ASP A 177 -17.22 11.22 7.63
N GLN A 178 -17.37 12.54 7.83
CA GLN A 178 -16.28 13.48 8.05
C GLN A 178 -15.41 13.18 9.28
N HIS A 179 -15.95 12.46 10.27
CA HIS A 179 -15.16 12.00 11.42
C HIS A 179 -14.05 11.01 11.03
N TYR A 180 -14.22 10.32 9.91
CA TYR A 180 -13.23 9.38 9.37
C TYR A 180 -12.44 9.97 8.20
N ALA A 181 -12.67 11.24 7.83
CA ALA A 181 -11.89 11.90 6.79
C ALA A 181 -10.40 11.94 7.15
N LEU A 182 -9.53 11.83 6.16
CA LEU A 182 -8.08 11.84 6.40
C LEU A 182 -7.63 13.15 7.07
N GLU A 183 -8.30 14.25 6.77
CA GLU A 183 -8.12 15.58 7.36
C GLU A 183 -8.37 15.60 8.88
N THR A 184 -9.27 14.76 9.36
CA THR A 184 -9.54 14.56 10.79
C THR A 184 -8.55 13.58 11.41
N LEU A 185 -8.26 12.48 10.71
CA LEU A 185 -7.42 11.40 11.23
C LEU A 185 -5.95 11.83 11.41
N ILE A 186 -5.41 12.64 10.49
CA ILE A 186 -3.99 13.05 10.53
C ILE A 186 -3.66 13.80 11.82
N PRO A 187 -4.33 14.91 12.18
CA PRO A 187 -4.07 15.61 13.44
C PRO A 187 -4.21 14.73 14.69
N GLU A 188 -5.22 13.85 14.72
CA GLU A 188 -5.41 12.92 15.83
C GLU A 188 -4.22 11.97 16.00
N VAL A 189 -3.75 11.35 14.90
CA VAL A 189 -2.62 10.42 14.96
C VAL A 189 -1.31 11.16 15.23
N VAL A 190 -1.13 12.38 14.73
CA VAL A 190 0.01 13.25 15.07
C VAL A 190 0.03 13.54 16.59
N MET A 191 -1.12 13.79 17.20
CA MET A 191 -1.22 13.97 18.65
C MET A 191 -0.81 12.69 19.41
N ILE A 192 -1.29 11.52 18.97
CA ILE A 192 -0.88 10.22 19.56
C ILE A 192 0.64 10.02 19.41
N ALA A 193 1.19 10.20 18.22
CA ALA A 193 2.62 10.05 17.96
C ALA A 193 3.46 11.01 18.84
N SER A 194 3.01 12.24 19.00
CA SER A 194 3.64 13.27 19.83
C SER A 194 3.64 12.92 21.32
N SER A 195 2.74 12.10 21.81
CA SER A 195 2.74 11.67 23.22
C SER A 195 3.92 10.76 23.57
N TYR A 196 4.63 10.22 22.58
CA TYR A 196 5.83 9.39 22.76
C TYR A 196 7.14 10.14 22.41
N LYS A 197 7.08 11.45 22.12
CA LYS A 197 8.23 12.24 21.62
C LYS A 197 9.47 12.20 22.50
N GLU A 198 9.31 12.09 23.83
CA GLU A 198 10.44 12.00 24.78
C GLU A 198 11.23 10.68 24.64
N GLN A 199 10.62 9.65 24.04
CA GLN A 199 11.22 8.34 23.81
C GLN A 199 11.67 8.20 22.35
N LYS A 200 10.82 8.63 21.40
CA LYS A 200 11.07 8.54 19.97
C LYS A 200 10.17 9.51 19.19
N GLN A 201 10.76 10.22 18.24
CA GLN A 201 9.97 10.95 17.25
C GLN A 201 9.39 9.97 16.25
N ILE A 202 8.06 9.94 16.12
CA ILE A 202 7.32 9.05 15.22
C ILE A 202 6.65 9.90 14.14
N PRO A 203 7.19 9.97 12.93
CA PRO A 203 6.57 10.69 11.82
C PRO A 203 5.27 10.01 11.39
N VAL A 204 4.27 10.82 11.02
CA VAL A 204 2.98 10.37 10.51
C VAL A 204 2.95 10.60 9.00
N ILE A 205 2.47 9.61 8.26
CA ILE A 205 2.43 9.59 6.80
C ILE A 205 0.96 9.51 6.39
N ALA A 206 0.48 10.47 5.57
CA ALA A 206 -0.90 10.51 5.10
C ALA A 206 -1.08 9.60 3.87
N ALA A 207 -2.18 8.83 3.80
CA ALA A 207 -2.47 7.94 2.67
C ALA A 207 -3.96 7.93 2.33
N GLY A 208 -4.29 7.84 1.03
CA GLY A 208 -5.66 7.71 0.54
C GLY A 208 -6.26 9.02 0.01
N GLY A 209 -6.53 9.06 -1.30
CA GLY A 209 -7.11 10.22 -1.98
C GLY A 209 -6.11 11.32 -2.33
N ILE A 210 -4.82 11.10 -2.16
CA ILE A 210 -3.74 12.04 -2.44
C ILE A 210 -3.25 11.81 -3.87
N SER A 211 -3.25 12.85 -4.72
CA SER A 211 -2.91 12.74 -6.13
C SER A 211 -2.13 13.92 -6.70
N THR A 212 -2.06 15.05 -5.99
CA THR A 212 -1.39 16.27 -6.46
C THR A 212 -0.37 16.79 -5.46
N GLY A 213 0.48 17.73 -5.89
CA GLY A 213 1.41 18.43 -5.00
C GLY A 213 0.69 19.31 -3.98
N GLU A 214 -0.47 19.86 -4.33
CA GLU A 214 -1.34 20.62 -3.42
C GLU A 214 -1.88 19.73 -2.31
N ASP A 215 -2.32 18.49 -2.64
CA ASP A 215 -2.73 17.51 -1.61
C ASP A 215 -1.58 17.23 -0.65
N ILE A 216 -0.36 17.04 -1.16
CA ILE A 216 0.84 16.83 -0.35
C ILE A 216 1.05 18.01 0.61
N ALA A 217 1.01 19.24 0.08
CA ALA A 217 1.17 20.46 0.88
C ALA A 217 0.09 20.57 1.96
N HIS A 218 -1.15 20.25 1.62
CA HIS A 218 -2.29 20.26 2.52
C HIS A 218 -2.07 19.32 3.71
N PHE A 219 -1.77 18.03 3.45
CA PHE A 219 -1.59 17.06 4.53
C PHE A 219 -0.32 17.30 5.35
N MET A 220 0.75 17.81 4.74
CA MET A 220 1.93 18.26 5.49
C MET A 220 1.60 19.47 6.38
N GLY A 221 0.73 20.36 5.94
CA GLY A 221 0.19 21.46 6.75
C GLY A 221 -0.62 20.99 7.97
N LEU A 222 -1.26 19.82 7.88
CA LEU A 222 -1.96 19.17 8.98
C LEU A 222 -1.05 18.36 9.93
N GLY A 223 0.27 18.34 9.66
CA GLY A 223 1.28 17.71 10.50
C GLY A 223 1.80 16.37 9.99
N ALA A 224 1.41 15.91 8.80
CA ALA A 224 2.05 14.76 8.18
C ALA A 224 3.50 15.08 7.79
N ALA A 225 4.41 14.11 7.97
CA ALA A 225 5.81 14.22 7.56
C ALA A 225 6.03 13.87 6.07
N GLY A 226 5.09 13.15 5.48
CA GLY A 226 5.10 12.72 4.09
C GLY A 226 3.78 12.08 3.71
N VAL A 227 3.70 11.57 2.47
CA VAL A 227 2.50 10.94 1.93
C VAL A 227 2.78 9.56 1.36
N GLN A 228 1.76 8.67 1.39
CA GLN A 228 1.77 7.41 0.66
C GLN A 228 0.71 7.46 -0.44
N MET A 229 1.10 7.17 -1.67
CA MET A 229 0.26 7.26 -2.86
C MET A 229 0.32 5.96 -3.65
N GLY A 230 -0.82 5.53 -4.21
CA GLY A 230 -0.90 4.30 -5.01
C GLY A 230 -1.28 4.59 -6.45
N SER A 231 -2.54 4.98 -6.71
CA SER A 231 -3.16 5.04 -8.04
C SER A 231 -2.37 5.84 -9.08
N ILE A 232 -1.73 6.94 -8.68
CA ILE A 232 -0.92 7.76 -9.59
C ILE A 232 0.30 7.00 -10.16
N PHE A 233 0.82 6.01 -9.43
CA PHE A 233 1.93 5.18 -9.87
C PHE A 233 1.50 3.98 -10.71
N VAL A 234 0.21 3.64 -10.74
CA VAL A 234 -0.31 2.55 -11.59
C VAL A 234 -0.12 2.88 -13.07
N THR A 235 -0.37 4.11 -13.47
CA THR A 235 -0.25 4.57 -14.85
C THR A 235 1.15 5.07 -15.17
N THR A 236 2.17 4.38 -14.66
CA THR A 236 3.57 4.64 -15.02
C THR A 236 4.15 3.53 -15.89
N GLN A 237 5.16 3.87 -16.69
CA GLN A 237 5.87 2.91 -17.54
C GLN A 237 6.48 1.79 -16.70
N GLU A 238 7.01 2.12 -15.52
CA GLU A 238 7.73 1.23 -14.63
C GLU A 238 6.81 0.39 -13.73
N CYS A 239 5.51 0.68 -13.68
CA CYS A 239 4.53 -0.18 -13.03
C CYS A 239 4.55 -1.58 -13.65
N ASP A 240 4.64 -2.61 -12.79
CA ASP A 240 4.88 -4.00 -13.22
C ASP A 240 3.62 -4.70 -13.78
N ALA A 241 2.45 -4.04 -13.73
CA ALA A 241 1.22 -4.53 -14.36
C ALA A 241 1.25 -4.38 -15.89
N SER A 242 0.38 -5.14 -16.57
CA SER A 242 0.19 -5.04 -18.02
C SER A 242 -0.33 -3.67 -18.45
N GLU A 243 -0.10 -3.29 -19.71
CA GLU A 243 -0.65 -2.04 -20.28
C GLU A 243 -2.16 -2.00 -20.19
N THR A 244 -2.84 -3.10 -20.49
CA THR A 244 -4.32 -3.20 -20.37
C THR A 244 -4.81 -2.85 -18.95
N PHE A 245 -4.06 -3.24 -17.90
CA PHE A 245 -4.40 -2.86 -16.53
C PHE A 245 -4.26 -1.35 -16.31
N LYS A 246 -3.22 -0.73 -16.86
CA LYS A 246 -3.00 0.72 -16.79
C LYS A 246 -4.06 1.50 -17.57
N GLU A 247 -4.44 1.01 -18.75
CA GLU A 247 -5.49 1.59 -19.60
C GLU A 247 -6.85 1.61 -18.91
N VAL A 248 -7.17 0.61 -18.07
CA VAL A 248 -8.42 0.62 -17.28
C VAL A 248 -8.47 1.84 -16.35
N HIS A 249 -7.34 2.27 -15.78
CA HIS A 249 -7.30 3.48 -14.95
C HIS A 249 -7.45 4.75 -15.79
N ILE A 250 -6.79 4.82 -16.97
CA ILE A 250 -6.86 5.99 -17.87
C ILE A 250 -8.27 6.19 -18.42
N HIS A 251 -8.97 5.11 -18.76
CA HIS A 251 -10.31 5.19 -19.34
C HIS A 251 -11.43 5.25 -18.28
N SER A 252 -11.10 5.09 -16.99
CA SER A 252 -12.10 5.17 -15.92
C SER A 252 -12.56 6.60 -15.70
N LYS A 253 -13.81 6.74 -15.30
CA LYS A 253 -14.42 7.99 -14.85
C LYS A 253 -14.69 7.92 -13.34
N SER A 254 -15.08 9.05 -12.75
CA SER A 254 -15.38 9.10 -11.31
C SER A 254 -16.52 8.14 -10.91
N GLU A 255 -17.51 7.97 -11.76
CA GLU A 255 -18.65 7.05 -11.55
C GLU A 255 -18.27 5.57 -11.64
N ASP A 256 -17.15 5.24 -12.29
CA ASP A 256 -16.66 3.86 -12.40
C ASP A 256 -15.92 3.40 -11.15
N VAL A 257 -15.58 4.31 -10.23
CA VAL A 257 -14.86 3.99 -8.99
C VAL A 257 -15.85 3.60 -7.90
N LEU A 258 -15.99 2.31 -7.65
CA LEU A 258 -17.04 1.73 -6.81
C LEU A 258 -16.49 1.20 -5.47
N ILE A 259 -17.40 1.06 -4.50
CA ILE A 259 -17.17 0.24 -3.30
C ILE A 259 -17.78 -1.14 -3.52
N ILE A 260 -16.92 -2.16 -3.44
CA ILE A 260 -17.30 -3.57 -3.60
C ILE A 260 -17.19 -4.32 -2.29
N GLU A 261 -17.93 -5.41 -2.15
CA GLU A 261 -17.76 -6.38 -1.07
C GLU A 261 -16.62 -7.34 -1.43
N SER A 262 -15.57 -7.32 -0.61
CA SER A 262 -14.43 -8.21 -0.83
C SER A 262 -14.63 -9.56 -0.12
N PRO A 263 -14.14 -10.68 -0.70
CA PRO A 263 -14.16 -12.00 -0.06
C PRO A 263 -13.45 -12.08 1.28
N VAL A 264 -12.66 -11.07 1.63
CA VAL A 264 -11.96 -11.01 2.93
C VAL A 264 -12.77 -10.35 4.03
N GLY A 265 -14.04 -9.98 3.76
CA GLY A 265 -14.96 -9.41 4.75
C GLY A 265 -14.74 -7.92 5.02
N MET A 266 -14.07 -7.21 4.13
CA MET A 266 -13.86 -5.76 4.19
C MET A 266 -14.39 -5.11 2.92
N PRO A 267 -14.93 -3.87 2.97
CA PRO A 267 -15.20 -3.13 1.75
C PRO A 267 -13.90 -2.86 1.00
N GLY A 268 -13.99 -2.83 -0.33
CA GLY A 268 -12.85 -2.51 -1.20
C GLY A 268 -13.25 -1.45 -2.21
N ARG A 269 -12.31 -0.58 -2.61
CA ARG A 269 -12.54 0.37 -3.70
C ARG A 269 -11.86 -0.13 -4.95
N ALA A 270 -12.65 -0.22 -6.04
CA ALA A 270 -12.23 -0.79 -7.32
C ALA A 270 -12.84 -0.03 -8.49
N ILE A 271 -12.28 -0.20 -9.68
CA ILE A 271 -12.88 0.26 -10.93
C ILE A 271 -13.90 -0.79 -11.39
N ASP A 272 -15.07 -0.33 -11.77
CA ASP A 272 -16.16 -1.16 -12.29
C ASP A 272 -15.75 -1.93 -13.55
N GLY A 273 -16.39 -3.08 -13.79
CA GLY A 273 -16.10 -3.90 -14.95
C GLY A 273 -16.88 -5.22 -15.00
N GLU A 274 -16.77 -5.89 -16.15
CA GLU A 274 -17.49 -7.14 -16.45
C GLU A 274 -17.35 -8.20 -15.34
N PHE A 275 -16.15 -8.36 -14.77
CA PHE A 275 -15.92 -9.32 -13.69
C PHE A 275 -16.76 -9.02 -12.45
N ILE A 276 -16.84 -7.74 -12.04
CA ILE A 276 -17.61 -7.32 -10.86
C ILE A 276 -19.11 -7.56 -11.11
N HIS A 277 -19.60 -7.28 -12.30
CA HIS A 277 -20.99 -7.57 -12.70
C HIS A 277 -21.29 -9.07 -12.65
N ASN A 278 -20.38 -9.91 -13.15
CA ASN A 278 -20.49 -11.37 -13.09
C ASN A 278 -20.51 -11.90 -11.66
N VAL A 279 -19.68 -11.32 -10.77
CA VAL A 279 -19.69 -11.64 -9.33
C VAL A 279 -21.04 -11.30 -8.70
N ASN A 280 -21.56 -10.09 -8.96
CA ASN A 280 -22.83 -9.63 -8.43
C ASN A 280 -24.01 -10.46 -8.94
N SER A 281 -23.90 -11.01 -10.16
CA SER A 281 -24.89 -11.92 -10.77
C SER A 281 -24.72 -13.38 -10.35
N GLY A 282 -23.74 -13.70 -9.47
CA GLY A 282 -23.49 -15.05 -8.98
C GLY A 282 -22.87 -16.02 -10.00
N LEU A 283 -22.34 -15.50 -11.10
CA LEU A 283 -21.71 -16.28 -12.17
C LEU A 283 -20.29 -16.73 -11.83
N GLU A 284 -19.65 -16.04 -10.88
CA GLU A 284 -18.30 -16.37 -10.42
C GLU A 284 -18.35 -17.10 -9.07
N ARG A 285 -17.66 -18.26 -8.99
CA ARG A 285 -17.47 -18.97 -7.72
C ARG A 285 -16.17 -19.79 -7.76
N PRO A 286 -15.37 -19.81 -6.66
CA PRO A 286 -14.20 -20.66 -6.61
C PRO A 286 -14.63 -22.14 -6.46
N LYS A 287 -14.10 -23.01 -7.33
CA LYS A 287 -14.35 -24.47 -7.27
C LYS A 287 -13.45 -25.16 -6.24
N SER A 288 -12.27 -24.60 -5.98
CA SER A 288 -11.28 -25.15 -5.03
C SER A 288 -10.31 -24.04 -4.63
N CYS A 289 -9.62 -24.25 -3.50
CA CYS A 289 -8.54 -23.37 -3.06
C CYS A 289 -7.27 -24.19 -2.81
N SER A 290 -6.21 -23.88 -3.54
CA SER A 290 -4.87 -24.47 -3.36
C SER A 290 -3.85 -23.48 -2.76
N PHE A 291 -4.27 -22.25 -2.45
CA PHE A 291 -3.36 -21.19 -2.01
C PHE A 291 -3.44 -20.96 -0.51
N HIS A 292 -4.63 -21.03 0.08
CA HIS A 292 -4.87 -20.67 1.48
C HIS A 292 -4.20 -19.33 1.85
N CYS A 293 -4.33 -18.33 0.93
CA CYS A 293 -3.52 -17.11 0.96
C CYS A 293 -3.95 -16.12 2.04
N ILE A 294 -5.21 -16.18 2.51
CA ILE A 294 -5.79 -15.30 3.53
C ILE A 294 -6.29 -16.16 4.69
N LYS A 295 -5.94 -15.79 5.93
CA LYS A 295 -6.26 -16.52 7.16
C LYS A 295 -7.76 -16.78 7.35
N THR A 296 -8.60 -15.80 7.04
CA THR A 296 -10.04 -15.81 7.26
C THR A 296 -10.86 -16.25 6.05
N CYS A 297 -10.21 -16.58 4.92
CA CYS A 297 -10.91 -16.91 3.69
C CYS A 297 -11.50 -18.33 3.74
N ASP A 298 -12.82 -18.41 3.68
CA ASP A 298 -13.56 -19.65 3.40
C ASP A 298 -13.98 -19.65 1.93
N TYR A 299 -13.25 -20.37 1.08
CA TYR A 299 -13.49 -20.37 -0.36
C TYR A 299 -14.87 -20.95 -0.74
N THR A 300 -15.48 -21.77 0.11
CA THR A 300 -16.81 -22.35 -0.14
C THR A 300 -17.95 -21.31 -0.04
N LYS A 301 -17.69 -20.23 0.72
CA LYS A 301 -18.62 -19.09 0.91
C LYS A 301 -18.23 -17.86 0.11
N SER A 302 -16.98 -17.82 -0.38
CA SER A 302 -16.47 -16.67 -1.12
C SER A 302 -17.13 -16.54 -2.49
N PRO A 303 -17.55 -15.33 -2.91
CA PRO A 303 -18.13 -15.12 -4.24
C PRO A 303 -17.11 -15.35 -5.37
N TYR A 304 -15.82 -15.16 -5.11
CA TYR A 304 -14.71 -15.41 -6.05
C TYR A 304 -13.38 -15.61 -5.33
N CYS A 305 -12.37 -16.09 -6.04
CA CYS A 305 -11.00 -16.19 -5.52
C CYS A 305 -10.26 -14.89 -5.76
N ILE A 306 -10.11 -14.05 -4.71
CA ILE A 306 -9.54 -12.71 -4.83
C ILE A 306 -8.13 -12.71 -5.42
N ILE A 307 -7.26 -13.62 -4.98
CA ILE A 307 -5.87 -13.64 -5.45
C ILE A 307 -5.77 -13.99 -6.95
N LYS A 308 -6.66 -14.86 -7.46
CA LYS A 308 -6.76 -15.16 -8.89
C LYS A 308 -7.32 -13.98 -9.68
N ALA A 309 -8.36 -13.32 -9.15
CA ALA A 309 -8.95 -12.16 -9.80
C ALA A 309 -7.92 -11.01 -9.95
N LEU A 310 -7.20 -10.68 -8.88
CA LEU A 310 -6.15 -9.64 -8.93
C LEU A 310 -4.98 -10.03 -9.83
N TYR A 311 -4.56 -11.30 -9.80
CA TYR A 311 -3.52 -11.81 -10.70
C TYR A 311 -3.94 -11.72 -12.18
N ASN A 312 -5.16 -12.13 -12.50
CA ASN A 312 -5.70 -12.05 -13.86
C ASN A 312 -5.74 -10.60 -14.36
N ALA A 313 -6.21 -9.68 -13.52
CA ALA A 313 -6.25 -8.26 -13.84
C ALA A 313 -4.86 -7.71 -14.12
N ALA A 314 -3.89 -7.97 -13.25
CA ALA A 314 -2.50 -7.55 -13.44
C ALA A 314 -1.88 -8.05 -14.76
N LYS A 315 -2.31 -9.24 -15.22
CA LYS A 315 -1.91 -9.82 -16.52
C LYS A 315 -2.74 -9.33 -17.71
N GLY A 316 -3.65 -8.37 -17.51
CA GLY A 316 -4.51 -7.80 -18.55
C GLY A 316 -5.81 -8.57 -18.84
N ASN A 317 -6.08 -9.66 -18.13
CA ASN A 317 -7.32 -10.41 -18.29
C ASN A 317 -8.43 -9.82 -17.39
N MET A 318 -8.96 -8.67 -17.78
CA MET A 318 -9.98 -7.92 -17.03
C MET A 318 -11.33 -8.64 -16.99
N LYS A 319 -11.61 -9.56 -17.93
CA LYS A 319 -12.83 -10.39 -17.88
C LYS A 319 -12.85 -11.38 -16.71
N LYS A 320 -11.67 -11.73 -16.17
CA LYS A 320 -11.48 -12.66 -15.04
C LYS A 320 -10.87 -12.02 -13.80
N GLY A 321 -10.90 -10.68 -13.74
CA GLY A 321 -10.37 -9.92 -12.64
C GLY A 321 -10.77 -8.45 -12.68
N TYR A 322 -10.37 -7.71 -11.65
CA TYR A 322 -10.69 -6.29 -11.50
C TYR A 322 -9.51 -5.52 -10.92
N ALA A 323 -9.50 -4.21 -11.14
CA ALA A 323 -8.49 -3.32 -10.62
C ALA A 323 -8.96 -2.65 -9.32
N PHE A 324 -8.20 -2.81 -8.23
CA PHE A 324 -8.35 -1.93 -7.09
C PHE A 324 -7.84 -0.53 -7.45
N ALA A 325 -8.52 0.50 -6.96
CA ALA A 325 -8.21 1.88 -7.27
C ALA A 325 -8.54 2.82 -6.11
N GLY A 326 -7.78 3.89 -5.92
CA GLY A 326 -8.14 4.99 -5.01
C GLY A 326 -9.27 5.85 -5.61
N SER A 327 -9.88 6.70 -4.78
CA SER A 327 -10.99 7.57 -5.21
C SER A 327 -10.65 8.45 -6.41
N ASN A 328 -9.38 8.81 -6.58
CA ASN A 328 -8.89 9.73 -7.60
C ASN A 328 -8.21 9.00 -8.78
N ALA A 329 -8.43 7.69 -8.95
CA ALA A 329 -7.79 6.90 -10.01
C ALA A 329 -8.14 7.41 -11.42
N PHE A 330 -9.35 7.92 -11.59
CA PHE A 330 -9.86 8.49 -12.85
C PHE A 330 -9.14 9.77 -13.31
N LEU A 331 -8.28 10.36 -12.47
CA LEU A 331 -7.49 11.55 -12.85
C LEU A 331 -6.27 11.19 -13.72
N ALA A 332 -6.01 9.91 -13.94
CA ALA A 332 -4.92 9.46 -14.80
C ALA A 332 -5.31 9.65 -16.28
N GLU A 333 -4.56 10.46 -17.00
CA GLU A 333 -4.86 10.78 -18.42
C GLU A 333 -3.98 10.00 -19.41
N LYS A 334 -2.79 9.58 -18.98
CA LYS A 334 -1.80 8.90 -19.83
C LYS A 334 -0.84 8.05 -19.02
N ILE A 335 -0.10 7.18 -19.70
CA ILE A 335 1.05 6.50 -19.12
C ILE A 335 2.25 7.45 -19.15
N SER A 336 2.78 7.77 -17.96
CA SER A 336 3.95 8.63 -17.76
C SER A 336 5.13 7.83 -17.20
N SER A 337 6.32 8.40 -17.11
CA SER A 337 7.39 7.83 -16.32
C SER A 337 7.24 8.18 -14.83
N VAL A 338 7.78 7.34 -13.94
CA VAL A 338 7.85 7.66 -12.51
C VAL A 338 8.57 9.00 -12.28
N LYS A 339 9.60 9.28 -13.06
CA LYS A 339 10.34 10.55 -13.00
C LYS A 339 9.43 11.75 -13.29
N GLU A 340 8.59 11.67 -14.33
CA GLU A 340 7.62 12.74 -14.67
C GLU A 340 6.61 12.94 -13.54
N VAL A 341 6.05 11.83 -13.00
CA VAL A 341 5.12 11.88 -11.88
C VAL A 341 5.75 12.56 -10.68
N MET A 342 6.93 12.11 -10.24
CA MET A 342 7.63 12.66 -9.09
C MET A 342 8.00 14.12 -9.28
N SER A 343 8.46 14.51 -10.48
CA SER A 343 8.77 15.90 -10.82
C SER A 343 7.53 16.81 -10.76
N THR A 344 6.39 16.35 -11.29
CA THR A 344 5.12 17.09 -11.25
C THR A 344 4.65 17.31 -9.81
N LEU A 345 4.70 16.28 -8.96
CA LEU A 345 4.36 16.38 -7.55
C LEU A 345 5.24 17.40 -6.81
N CYS A 346 6.56 17.43 -7.13
CA CYS A 346 7.49 18.39 -6.53
C CYS A 346 7.21 19.85 -6.98
N LEU A 347 6.92 20.06 -8.25
CA LEU A 347 6.64 21.41 -8.80
C LEU A 347 5.36 22.00 -8.20
N LEU A 348 4.28 21.25 -8.16
CA LEU A 348 3.00 21.69 -7.62
C LEU A 348 3.05 21.94 -6.10
N TYR A 349 3.87 21.20 -5.36
CA TYR A 349 4.11 21.45 -3.95
C TYR A 349 4.80 22.81 -3.69
N THR A 350 5.68 23.27 -4.61
CA THR A 350 6.47 24.51 -4.44
C THR A 350 5.80 25.74 -5.04
N SER A 351 4.77 25.57 -5.85
CA SER A 351 4.03 26.69 -6.45
C SER A 351 3.07 27.32 -5.41
N PRO A 352 3.04 28.67 -5.26
CA PRO A 352 2.06 29.30 -4.40
C PRO A 352 0.65 28.99 -4.91
N SER A 353 -0.26 28.66 -3.99
CA SER A 353 -1.67 28.42 -4.31
C SER A 353 -2.24 29.63 -5.07
N PRO A 354 -3.15 29.43 -6.04
CA PRO A 354 -3.87 30.55 -6.67
C PRO A 354 -4.57 31.46 -5.65
N ARG A 355 -4.85 30.99 -4.43
CA ARG A 355 -5.44 31.78 -3.33
C ARG A 355 -4.45 32.71 -2.65
N ASP A 356 -3.14 32.50 -2.82
CA ASP A 356 -2.09 33.34 -2.23
C ASP A 356 -1.62 34.43 -3.19
N ARG A 357 -2.28 34.61 -4.35
CA ARG A 357 -2.01 35.61 -5.37
C ARG A 357 -3.03 36.80 -5.34
N GLY A 358 -3.79 36.91 -4.24
CA GLY A 358 -4.72 38.04 -4.01
C GLY A 358 -4.09 39.23 -3.33
#